data_afa64492494030d97b784f105dbb720a
#
_entry.id   afa64492494030d97b784f105dbb720a
#
_cell.length_a   1.000
_cell.length_b   1.000
_cell.length_c   1.000
_cell.angle_alpha   90.00
_cell.angle_beta   90.00
_cell.angle_gamma   90.00
#
_symmetry.space_group_name_H-M   'P 1'
#
loop_
_entity.id
_entity.type
_entity.pdbx_description
1 polymer ?
#
loop_
_entity_poly.entity_id
_entity_poly.type
_entity_poly.pdbx_seq_one_letter_code
_entity_poly.pdbx_strand_id
1 'polypeptide(L)'
;MDLDARGLGVISRMRRIPGISHLPVDQLPAIPLGLLRRNATRLHAVCRYRRGVRKKDGVSPSDVRCIDVHPYALTEEWSRYADFLLYHEYLHALGFSDHGRRFRELESLWPDTEARSMGERFGMHLRERSAKWLWVCPSCGNRHPRARRGNGRYRCRDCKVVLEDHENT
;
A
#
# COMPACT_ATOMS: atom_id res chain seq x y z
N MET A 1 12.90 12.38 1.08
CA MET A 1 13.87 11.24 1.10
C MET A 1 13.72 10.53 -0.23
N ASP A 2 14.84 10.23 -0.89
CA ASP A 2 14.89 9.51 -2.15
C ASP A 2 14.34 8.08 -1.98
N LEU A 3 13.58 7.59 -2.99
CA LEU A 3 12.93 6.28 -2.94
C LEU A 3 13.96 5.14 -2.94
N ASP A 4 15.05 5.29 -3.69
CA ASP A 4 16.11 4.29 -3.74
C ASP A 4 16.85 4.18 -2.40
N ALA A 5 17.17 5.30 -1.78
CA ALA A 5 17.76 5.33 -0.44
C ALA A 5 16.85 4.69 0.61
N ARG A 6 15.53 4.89 0.49
CA ARG A 6 14.54 4.23 1.33
C ARG A 6 14.53 2.73 1.10
N GLY A 7 14.52 2.29 -0.15
CA GLY A 7 14.58 0.87 -0.52
C GLY A 7 15.78 0.17 0.07
N LEU A 8 16.96 0.78 -0.02
CA LEU A 8 18.20 0.25 0.58
C LEU A 8 18.08 0.17 2.11
N GLY A 9 17.44 1.14 2.76
CA GLY A 9 17.16 1.12 4.21
C GLY A 9 16.27 -0.05 4.61
N VAL A 10 15.21 -0.34 3.85
CA VAL A 10 14.32 -1.49 4.07
C VAL A 10 15.09 -2.80 3.89
N ILE A 11 15.86 -2.94 2.82
CA ILE A 11 16.68 -4.13 2.54
C ILE A 11 17.68 -4.37 3.68
N SER A 12 18.32 -3.31 4.17
CA SER A 12 19.24 -3.40 5.33
C SER A 12 18.55 -3.96 6.58
N ARG A 13 17.28 -3.60 6.82
CA ARG A 13 16.48 -4.17 7.91
C ARG A 13 16.13 -5.63 7.64
N MET A 14 15.75 -5.97 6.41
CA MET A 14 15.42 -7.36 6.03
C MET A 14 16.56 -8.33 6.27
N ARG A 15 17.81 -7.94 5.99
CA ARG A 15 19.00 -8.75 6.26
C ARG A 15 19.15 -9.14 7.73
N ARG A 16 18.57 -8.37 8.65
CA ARG A 16 18.62 -8.61 10.10
C ARG A 16 17.45 -9.42 10.64
N ILE A 17 16.46 -9.74 9.81
CA ILE A 17 15.29 -10.53 10.20
C ILE A 17 15.62 -12.01 10.01
N PRO A 18 15.76 -12.84 11.09
CA PRO A 18 16.23 -14.23 10.99
C PRO A 18 15.40 -15.09 10.03
N GLY A 19 14.09 -14.87 9.94
CA GLY A 19 13.19 -15.60 9.04
C GLY A 19 13.34 -15.23 7.56
N ILE A 20 14.14 -14.22 7.20
CA ILE A 20 14.28 -13.67 5.85
C ILE A 20 15.75 -13.64 5.39
N SER A 21 16.70 -13.49 6.32
CA SER A 21 18.13 -13.31 6.03
C SER A 21 18.76 -14.41 5.17
N HIS A 22 18.15 -15.61 5.14
CA HIS A 22 18.59 -16.74 4.29
C HIS A 22 18.07 -16.68 2.85
N LEU A 23 17.14 -15.79 2.56
CA LEU A 23 16.60 -15.57 1.22
C LEU A 23 17.56 -14.68 0.40
N PRO A 24 17.42 -14.61 -0.94
CA PRO A 24 18.32 -13.83 -1.79
C PRO A 24 18.10 -12.31 -1.67
N VAL A 25 18.11 -11.77 -0.45
CA VAL A 25 17.86 -10.35 -0.14
C VAL A 25 18.90 -9.45 -0.81
N ASP A 26 20.12 -9.95 -1.03
CA ASP A 26 21.21 -9.23 -1.69
C ASP A 26 20.96 -8.94 -3.18
N GLN A 27 19.98 -9.60 -3.79
CA GLN A 27 19.57 -9.34 -5.17
C GLN A 27 18.52 -8.22 -5.28
N LEU A 28 17.84 -7.84 -4.18
CA LEU A 28 16.77 -6.84 -4.17
C LEU A 28 17.23 -5.43 -4.61
N PRO A 29 18.48 -4.96 -4.29
CA PRO A 29 18.93 -3.64 -4.74
C PRO A 29 18.95 -3.46 -6.27
N ALA A 30 18.97 -4.56 -7.05
CA ALA A 30 18.94 -4.51 -8.50
C ALA A 30 17.53 -4.23 -9.07
N ILE A 31 16.49 -4.28 -8.26
CA ILE A 31 15.11 -4.04 -8.69
C ILE A 31 14.85 -2.54 -8.78
N PRO A 32 14.48 -2.00 -9.96
CA PRO A 32 14.13 -0.59 -10.09
C PRO A 32 12.92 -0.23 -9.25
N LEU A 33 12.97 0.89 -8.55
CA LEU A 33 11.86 1.47 -7.82
C LEU A 33 11.21 2.59 -8.64
N GLY A 34 9.89 2.69 -8.58
CA GLY A 34 9.11 3.67 -9.34
C GLY A 34 7.88 4.15 -8.56
N LEU A 35 7.09 4.98 -9.24
CA LEU A 35 5.91 5.59 -8.66
C LEU A 35 4.64 5.15 -9.38
N LEU A 36 3.61 4.86 -8.61
CA LEU A 36 2.24 4.74 -9.10
C LEU A 36 1.71 6.10 -9.57
N ARG A 37 0.64 6.08 -10.36
CA ARG A 37 -0.09 7.30 -10.71
C ARG A 37 -0.71 7.91 -9.45
N ARG A 38 -0.66 9.24 -9.32
CA ARG A 38 -1.21 9.97 -8.16
C ARG A 38 -2.70 9.73 -7.91
N ASN A 39 -3.46 9.38 -8.95
CA ASN A 39 -4.89 9.09 -8.86
C ASN A 39 -5.22 7.61 -8.63
N ALA A 40 -4.24 6.76 -8.37
CA ALA A 40 -4.48 5.39 -7.95
C ALA A 40 -5.11 5.39 -6.55
N THR A 41 -6.30 4.77 -6.39
CA THR A 41 -7.00 4.73 -5.09
C THR A 41 -7.10 3.34 -4.49
N ARG A 42 -6.71 2.32 -5.26
CA ARG A 42 -6.81 0.91 -4.86
C ARG A 42 -5.46 0.24 -4.66
N LEU A 43 -4.41 0.79 -5.26
CA LEU A 43 -3.05 0.26 -5.14
C LEU A 43 -2.22 1.23 -4.31
N HIS A 44 -1.58 0.72 -3.28
CA HIS A 44 -0.65 1.47 -2.45
C HIS A 44 0.80 1.23 -2.88
N ALA A 45 1.10 0.01 -3.30
CA ALA A 45 2.32 -0.41 -3.98
C ALA A 45 2.04 -1.59 -4.89
N VAL A 46 2.98 -1.98 -5.74
CA VAL A 46 2.88 -3.17 -6.59
C VAL A 46 4.24 -3.66 -7.07
N CYS A 47 4.49 -4.96 -6.92
CA CYS A 47 5.59 -5.66 -7.56
C CYS A 47 5.17 -6.10 -8.98
N ARG A 48 5.85 -5.56 -10.00
CA ARG A 48 5.58 -5.87 -11.40
C ARG A 48 6.63 -6.83 -11.95
N TYR A 49 6.15 -7.93 -12.49
CA TYR A 49 7.00 -8.93 -13.11
C TYR A 49 7.26 -8.62 -14.58
N ARG A 50 8.33 -9.18 -15.11
CA ARG A 50 8.66 -9.12 -16.55
C ARG A 50 7.63 -9.87 -17.37
N ARG A 51 7.48 -9.51 -18.64
CA ARG A 51 6.55 -10.19 -19.56
C ARG A 51 6.93 -11.67 -19.68
N GLY A 52 5.94 -12.57 -19.62
CA GLY A 52 6.13 -14.01 -19.75
C GLY A 52 6.42 -14.74 -18.44
N VAL A 53 6.69 -14.04 -17.34
CA VAL A 53 6.87 -14.66 -16.02
C VAL A 53 5.54 -15.25 -15.53
N ARG A 54 5.55 -16.52 -15.19
CA ARG A 54 4.39 -17.23 -14.60
C ARG A 54 4.65 -17.48 -13.12
N LYS A 55 3.90 -16.82 -12.27
CA LYS A 55 4.04 -16.87 -10.81
C LYS A 55 4.01 -18.28 -10.23
N LYS A 56 3.25 -19.20 -10.86
CA LYS A 56 3.13 -20.60 -10.44
C LYS A 56 4.42 -21.41 -10.59
N ASP A 57 5.33 -20.99 -11.45
CA ASP A 57 6.59 -21.68 -11.71
C ASP A 57 7.71 -21.26 -10.74
N GLY A 58 7.36 -20.42 -9.75
CA GLY A 58 8.30 -19.73 -8.86
C GLY A 58 8.79 -18.42 -9.47
N VAL A 59 9.14 -17.47 -8.63
CA VAL A 59 9.70 -16.18 -9.05
C VAL A 59 10.90 -15.83 -8.19
N SER A 60 11.80 -15.06 -8.76
CA SER A 60 13.01 -14.55 -8.14
C SER A 60 13.15 -13.03 -8.36
N PRO A 61 14.05 -12.34 -7.66
CA PRO A 61 14.28 -10.92 -7.88
C PRO A 61 14.59 -10.54 -9.34
N SER A 62 15.24 -11.41 -10.10
CA SER A 62 15.55 -11.18 -11.53
C SER A 62 14.32 -11.17 -12.44
N ASP A 63 13.21 -11.77 -12.01
CA ASP A 63 11.93 -11.80 -12.74
C ASP A 63 11.12 -10.52 -12.54
N VAL A 64 11.52 -9.68 -11.58
CA VAL A 64 10.82 -8.43 -11.29
C VAL A 64 11.29 -7.34 -12.26
N ARG A 65 10.34 -6.64 -12.85
CA ARG A 65 10.60 -5.50 -13.71
C ARG A 65 10.85 -4.22 -12.89
N CYS A 66 9.98 -3.96 -11.92
CA CYS A 66 10.05 -2.83 -11.00
C CYS A 66 9.08 -3.01 -9.83
N ILE A 67 9.30 -2.25 -8.78
CA ILE A 67 8.34 -2.05 -7.68
C ILE A 67 7.90 -0.59 -7.70
N ASP A 68 6.59 -0.36 -7.86
CA ASP A 68 6.01 0.98 -7.85
C ASP A 68 5.30 1.23 -6.52
N VAL A 69 5.57 2.39 -5.90
CA VAL A 69 4.95 2.84 -4.64
C VAL A 69 4.11 4.08 -4.89
N HIS A 70 3.01 4.23 -4.16
CA HIS A 70 2.16 5.41 -4.29
C HIS A 70 2.89 6.67 -3.79
N PRO A 71 2.94 7.78 -4.58
CA PRO A 71 3.73 8.95 -4.23
C PRO A 71 3.31 9.60 -2.90
N TYR A 72 2.04 9.52 -2.51
CA TYR A 72 1.59 10.01 -1.20
C TYR A 72 2.10 9.17 -0.02
N ALA A 73 2.45 7.91 -0.23
CA ALA A 73 3.08 7.11 0.82
C ALA A 73 4.49 7.62 1.20
N LEU A 74 5.13 8.36 0.29
CA LEU A 74 6.48 8.90 0.51
C LEU A 74 6.51 10.21 1.29
N THR A 75 5.36 10.76 1.69
CA THR A 75 5.30 11.93 2.58
C THR A 75 5.70 11.54 4.00
N GLU A 76 6.06 12.53 4.81
CA GLU A 76 6.51 12.32 6.19
C GLU A 76 5.47 11.56 7.03
N GLU A 77 4.20 11.95 6.91
CA GLU A 77 3.06 11.32 7.59
C GLU A 77 2.99 9.81 7.38
N TRP A 78 3.30 9.34 6.16
CA TRP A 78 3.19 7.94 5.75
C TRP A 78 4.52 7.21 5.65
N SER A 79 5.60 7.83 6.11
CA SER A 79 6.97 7.33 6.00
C SER A 79 7.12 5.88 6.51
N ARG A 80 6.57 5.58 7.69
CA ARG A 80 6.60 4.22 8.28
C ARG A 80 5.83 3.22 7.41
N TYR A 81 4.71 3.66 6.86
CA TYR A 81 3.90 2.84 5.97
C TYR A 81 4.59 2.58 4.63
N ALA A 82 5.31 3.55 4.08
CA ALA A 82 6.10 3.35 2.87
C ALA A 82 7.19 2.28 3.04
N ASP A 83 7.85 2.25 4.20
CA ASP A 83 8.84 1.22 4.52
C ASP A 83 8.18 -0.17 4.57
N PHE A 84 7.00 -0.27 5.18
CA PHE A 84 6.22 -1.51 5.21
C PHE A 84 5.76 -1.94 3.81
N LEU A 85 5.30 -1.00 2.97
CA LEU A 85 4.91 -1.30 1.59
C LEU A 85 6.09 -1.87 0.78
N LEU A 86 7.27 -1.26 0.88
CA LEU A 86 8.46 -1.76 0.21
C LEU A 86 8.84 -3.16 0.70
N TYR A 87 8.78 -3.39 2.01
CA TYR A 87 8.98 -4.71 2.59
C TYR A 87 8.02 -5.75 2.03
N HIS A 88 6.72 -5.43 1.97
CA HIS A 88 5.66 -6.27 1.41
C HIS A 88 5.96 -6.64 -0.07
N GLU A 89 6.30 -5.65 -0.89
CA GLU A 89 6.60 -5.87 -2.32
C GLU A 89 7.92 -6.64 -2.52
N TYR A 90 8.90 -6.46 -1.64
CA TYR A 90 10.12 -7.26 -1.65
C TYR A 90 9.86 -8.73 -1.30
N LEU A 91 8.90 -9.05 -0.43
CA LEU A 91 8.49 -10.43 -0.20
C LEU A 91 7.93 -11.06 -1.49
N HIS A 92 7.14 -10.31 -2.26
CA HIS A 92 6.70 -10.77 -3.58
C HIS A 92 7.87 -11.02 -4.53
N ALA A 93 8.87 -10.14 -4.53
CA ALA A 93 10.08 -10.29 -5.34
C ALA A 93 10.92 -11.51 -4.92
N LEU A 94 10.90 -11.88 -3.65
CA LEU A 94 11.58 -13.07 -3.10
C LEU A 94 10.85 -14.39 -3.35
N GLY A 95 9.74 -14.38 -4.12
CA GLY A 95 9.05 -15.59 -4.54
C GLY A 95 7.72 -15.86 -3.85
N PHE A 96 7.32 -15.07 -2.87
CA PHE A 96 6.04 -15.22 -2.19
C PHE A 96 4.94 -14.48 -2.97
N SER A 97 4.51 -15.05 -4.10
CA SER A 97 3.66 -14.37 -5.08
C SER A 97 2.18 -14.25 -4.69
N ASP A 98 1.73 -14.98 -3.67
CA ASP A 98 0.39 -14.90 -3.09
C ASP A 98 0.44 -14.45 -1.63
N HIS A 99 -0.72 -14.07 -1.07
CA HIS A 99 -0.85 -13.68 0.34
C HIS A 99 -1.26 -14.88 1.21
N GLY A 100 -0.75 -16.07 0.91
CA GLY A 100 -0.98 -17.29 1.66
C GLY A 100 -0.36 -17.26 3.06
N ARG A 101 -0.46 -18.40 3.77
CA ARG A 101 0.02 -18.52 5.15
C ARG A 101 1.48 -18.11 5.30
N ARG A 102 2.35 -18.63 4.41
CA ARG A 102 3.80 -18.35 4.48
C ARG A 102 4.12 -16.87 4.25
N PHE A 103 3.46 -16.23 3.30
CA PHE A 103 3.60 -14.79 3.08
C PHE A 103 3.25 -14.01 4.35
N ARG A 104 2.10 -14.31 4.97
CA ARG A 104 1.63 -13.60 6.18
C ARG A 104 2.54 -13.80 7.38
N GLU A 105 3.11 -15.00 7.53
CA GLU A 105 4.12 -15.29 8.55
C GLU A 105 5.34 -14.37 8.37
N LEU A 106 5.89 -14.29 7.15
CA LEU A 106 7.02 -13.42 6.84
C LEU A 106 6.67 -11.94 6.97
N GLU A 107 5.51 -11.53 6.46
CA GLU A 107 5.03 -10.16 6.57
C GLU A 107 4.94 -9.70 8.05
N SER A 108 4.54 -10.60 8.94
CA SER A 108 4.44 -10.31 10.38
C SER A 108 5.80 -10.11 11.09
N LEU A 109 6.90 -10.48 10.44
CA LEU A 109 8.25 -10.27 10.99
C LEU A 109 8.72 -8.82 10.85
N TRP A 110 7.99 -7.96 10.15
CA TRP A 110 8.34 -6.54 10.09
C TRP A 110 8.30 -5.91 11.49
N PRO A 111 9.39 -5.24 11.92
CA PRO A 111 9.51 -4.78 13.32
C PRO A 111 8.47 -3.74 13.73
N ASP A 112 8.00 -2.93 12.75
CA ASP A 112 7.00 -1.90 13.00
C ASP A 112 5.59 -2.48 12.82
N THR A 113 5.02 -2.98 13.91
CA THR A 113 3.70 -3.61 13.92
C THR A 113 2.55 -2.63 13.63
N GLU A 114 2.74 -1.35 13.89
CA GLU A 114 1.73 -0.32 13.61
C GLU A 114 1.69 0.08 12.14
N ALA A 115 2.82 -0.02 11.42
CA ALA A 115 2.90 0.37 10.02
C ALA A 115 1.88 -0.37 9.17
N ARG A 116 1.64 -1.67 9.43
CA ARG A 116 0.63 -2.47 8.72
C ARG A 116 -0.79 -1.92 8.91
N SER A 117 -1.15 -1.50 10.12
CA SER A 117 -2.48 -0.95 10.42
C SER A 117 -2.75 0.39 9.73
N MET A 118 -1.71 1.10 9.30
CA MET A 118 -1.85 2.35 8.54
C MET A 118 -2.49 2.16 7.16
N GLY A 119 -2.53 0.94 6.62
CA GLY A 119 -3.02 0.67 5.27
C GLY A 119 -4.48 1.07 5.04
N GLU A 120 -5.36 0.81 6.02
CA GLU A 120 -6.78 1.21 5.94
C GLU A 120 -6.92 2.75 5.93
N ARG A 121 -6.22 3.43 6.83
CA ARG A 121 -6.20 4.90 6.92
C ARG A 121 -5.65 5.52 5.64
N PHE A 122 -4.56 4.98 5.11
CA PHE A 122 -3.98 5.43 3.85
C PHE A 122 -4.95 5.23 2.68
N GLY A 123 -5.62 4.08 2.60
CA GLY A 123 -6.65 3.83 1.59
C GLY A 123 -7.83 4.81 1.70
N MET A 124 -8.24 5.20 2.91
CA MET A 124 -9.25 6.22 3.12
C MET A 124 -8.75 7.59 2.64
N HIS A 125 -7.54 8.00 3.03
CA HIS A 125 -6.88 9.22 2.59
C HIS A 125 -6.86 9.35 1.05
N LEU A 126 -6.49 8.27 0.33
CA LEU A 126 -6.47 8.28 -1.14
C LEU A 126 -7.89 8.45 -1.73
N ARG A 127 -8.87 7.78 -1.16
CA ARG A 127 -10.27 7.91 -1.61
C ARG A 127 -10.81 9.31 -1.36
N GLU A 128 -10.52 9.90 -0.21
CA GLU A 128 -10.93 11.27 0.11
C GLU A 128 -10.31 12.27 -0.85
N ARG A 129 -9.01 12.19 -1.09
CA ARG A 129 -8.32 13.08 -2.03
C ARG A 129 -8.81 12.99 -3.48
N SER A 130 -9.30 11.84 -3.90
CA SER A 130 -9.79 11.62 -5.27
C SER A 130 -11.28 11.86 -5.44
N ALA A 131 -12.02 11.98 -4.36
CA ALA A 131 -13.47 12.17 -4.37
C ALA A 131 -13.84 13.60 -4.79
N LYS A 132 -14.89 13.74 -5.58
CA LYS A 132 -15.51 15.05 -5.88
C LYS A 132 -16.46 15.48 -4.78
N TRP A 133 -17.00 14.53 -4.05
CA TRP A 133 -18.02 14.74 -3.03
C TRP A 133 -17.70 13.93 -1.78
N LEU A 134 -18.02 14.52 -0.64
CA LEU A 134 -18.04 13.85 0.64
C LEU A 134 -19.49 13.82 1.12
N TRP A 135 -20.05 12.63 1.30
CA TRP A 135 -21.32 12.50 1.97
C TRP A 135 -21.04 12.44 3.47
N VAL A 136 -21.45 13.45 4.19
CA VAL A 136 -21.14 13.63 5.61
C VAL A 136 -22.37 13.38 6.44
N CYS A 137 -22.23 12.64 7.53
CA CYS A 137 -23.31 12.47 8.49
C CYS A 137 -23.34 13.68 9.44
N PRO A 138 -24.45 14.46 9.49
CA PRO A 138 -24.52 15.61 10.40
C PRO A 138 -24.58 15.23 11.88
N SER A 139 -24.87 13.96 12.19
CA SER A 139 -24.95 13.46 13.57
C SER A 139 -23.62 12.96 14.11
N CYS A 140 -22.87 12.11 13.37
CA CYS A 140 -21.62 11.48 13.86
C CYS A 140 -20.38 11.96 13.10
N GLY A 141 -20.50 12.81 12.11
CA GLY A 141 -19.37 13.32 11.33
C GLY A 141 -18.74 12.32 10.36
N ASN A 142 -19.25 11.08 10.27
CA ASN A 142 -18.72 10.07 9.35
C ASN A 142 -18.74 10.59 7.91
N ARG A 143 -17.61 10.47 7.22
CA ARG A 143 -17.40 10.97 5.85
C ARG A 143 -17.30 9.80 4.88
N HIS A 144 -18.00 9.90 3.76
CA HIS A 144 -18.04 8.89 2.72
C HIS A 144 -17.62 9.49 1.38
N PRO A 145 -16.35 9.28 0.93
CA PRO A 145 -15.86 9.80 -0.35
C PRO A 145 -16.66 9.25 -1.54
N ARG A 146 -17.09 10.13 -2.45
CA ARG A 146 -17.93 9.77 -3.59
C ARG A 146 -17.57 10.58 -4.85
N ALA A 147 -17.87 10.00 -6.03
CA ALA A 147 -17.73 10.68 -7.30
C ALA A 147 -18.93 11.59 -7.65
N ARG A 148 -20.08 11.37 -7.00
CA ARG A 148 -21.36 12.06 -7.29
C ARG A 148 -22.06 12.48 -6.01
N ARG A 149 -22.97 13.45 -6.12
CA ARG A 149 -23.89 13.84 -5.05
C ARG A 149 -24.83 12.69 -4.67
N GLY A 150 -25.17 12.61 -3.40
CA GLY A 150 -26.19 11.71 -2.86
C GLY A 150 -27.59 12.24 -3.04
N ASN A 151 -27.75 13.57 -3.13
CA ASN A 151 -29.02 14.29 -3.25
C ASN A 151 -30.05 13.80 -2.23
N GLY A 152 -29.65 13.63 -0.97
CA GLY A 152 -30.52 13.20 0.11
C GLY A 152 -31.01 11.75 0.06
N ARG A 153 -30.51 10.92 -0.87
CA ARG A 153 -30.98 9.54 -1.07
C ARG A 153 -30.40 8.54 -0.06
N TYR A 154 -29.29 8.88 0.60
CA TYR A 154 -28.54 7.95 1.42
C TYR A 154 -28.55 8.36 2.88
N ARG A 155 -28.54 7.36 3.77
CA ARG A 155 -28.54 7.53 5.22
C ARG A 155 -27.27 6.96 5.82
N CYS A 156 -26.82 7.55 6.90
CA CYS A 156 -25.76 6.98 7.73
C CYS A 156 -26.18 5.59 8.23
N ARG A 157 -25.24 4.63 8.17
CA ARG A 157 -25.53 3.26 8.65
C ARG A 157 -25.78 3.21 10.15
N ASP A 158 -25.09 4.05 10.90
CA ASP A 158 -25.11 4.05 12.37
C ASP A 158 -26.25 4.94 12.88
N CYS A 159 -26.30 6.20 12.45
CA CYS A 159 -27.24 7.20 12.95
C CYS A 159 -28.59 7.19 12.27
N LYS A 160 -28.74 6.53 11.09
CA LYS A 160 -29.96 6.51 10.25
C LYS A 160 -30.40 7.89 9.71
N VAL A 161 -29.60 8.93 9.96
CA VAL A 161 -29.81 10.31 9.47
C VAL A 161 -29.40 10.43 8.01
N VAL A 162 -30.07 11.30 7.23
CA VAL A 162 -29.72 11.57 5.84
C VAL A 162 -28.35 12.21 5.76
N LEU A 163 -27.53 11.72 4.82
CA LEU A 163 -26.19 12.25 4.57
C LEU A 163 -26.27 13.54 3.78
N GLU A 164 -25.42 14.50 4.12
CA GLU A 164 -25.28 15.79 3.43
C GLU A 164 -24.15 15.73 2.40
N ASP A 165 -24.37 16.40 1.25
CA ASP A 165 -23.37 16.49 0.19
C ASP A 165 -22.47 17.71 0.40
N HIS A 166 -21.18 17.46 0.64
CA HIS A 166 -20.13 18.49 0.70
C HIS A 166 -19.22 18.35 -0.52
N GLU A 167 -18.96 19.45 -1.21
CA GLU A 167 -17.99 19.48 -2.29
C GLU A 167 -16.58 19.34 -1.69
N ASN A 168 -15.78 18.47 -2.29
CA ASN A 168 -14.42 18.22 -1.83
C ASN A 168 -13.47 19.07 -2.69
N THR A 169 -13.07 20.19 -2.13
CA THR A 169 -12.16 21.18 -2.74
C THR A 169 -10.69 20.86 -2.48
#